data_80dd1a451a9516641552c8cf9e3a87cb
#
_entry.id   80dd1a451a9516641552c8cf9e3a87cb
#
_cell.length_a   1.000
_cell.length_b   1.000
_cell.length_c   1.000
_cell.angle_alpha   90.00
_cell.angle_beta   90.00
_cell.angle_gamma   90.00
#
_symmetry.space_group_name_H-M   'P 1'
#
loop_
_entity.id
_entity.type
_entity.pdbx_description
1 polymer ?
#
loop_
_entity_poly.entity_id
_entity_poly.type
_entity_poly.pdbx_seq_one_letter_code
_entity_poly.pdbx_strand_id
1 'polypeptide(L)'
;MQRKISLTKDAYLWEAGDAARNLAVLEKGRLGVRSGEKLIGIITPRMVLGESALLGLDGSTQQRTASVVALEDDTLVSEYPASMFRQTFDAGNHGVGHLILMTLIGQACRNYLLIVAAHKERAAVSTLLTGEVRALGETAIEVRDIKSWDDFLWTFRYLYDLRDHSDAMRAQLVMHLSPDSASLKRASEMMRDLVKGQDVASYLEEFIAAEREKEKWFEVRGR
;
A
#
# COMPACT_ATOMS: atom_id res chain seq x y z
N MET A 1 -10.65 -19.50 -8.23
CA MET A 1 -11.93 -19.27 -7.50
C MET A 1 -11.59 -18.43 -6.26
N GLN A 2 -12.35 -17.37 -5.99
CA GLN A 2 -12.22 -16.56 -4.77
C GLN A 2 -12.47 -17.45 -3.54
N ARG A 3 -11.64 -17.29 -2.51
CA ARG A 3 -11.78 -17.98 -1.23
C ARG A 3 -11.99 -16.94 -0.12
N LYS A 4 -13.05 -17.08 0.66
CA LYS A 4 -13.23 -16.29 1.89
C LYS A 4 -12.59 -17.03 3.07
N ILE A 5 -11.79 -16.31 3.85
CA ILE A 5 -11.05 -16.81 5.00
C ILE A 5 -11.47 -15.96 6.20
N SER A 6 -11.95 -16.60 7.26
CA SER A 6 -12.15 -15.98 8.55
C SER A 6 -10.99 -16.34 9.47
N LEU A 7 -10.37 -15.34 10.06
CA LEU A 7 -9.22 -15.51 10.94
C LEU A 7 -9.59 -15.08 12.37
N THR A 8 -9.15 -15.87 13.34
CA THR A 8 -9.11 -15.46 14.74
C THR A 8 -7.87 -14.61 15.01
N LYS A 9 -7.89 -13.86 16.08
CA LYS A 9 -6.73 -13.07 16.51
C LYS A 9 -5.48 -13.96 16.61
N ASP A 10 -4.35 -13.41 16.17
CA ASP A 10 -3.03 -14.03 16.10
C ASP A 10 -2.89 -15.19 15.09
N ALA A 11 -3.95 -15.54 14.34
CA ALA A 11 -3.85 -16.46 13.21
C ALA A 11 -3.12 -15.81 12.02
N TYR A 12 -2.25 -16.59 11.38
CA TYR A 12 -1.53 -16.16 10.19
C TYR A 12 -2.38 -16.37 8.93
N LEU A 13 -2.41 -15.32 8.09
CA LEU A 13 -2.89 -15.44 6.70
C LEU A 13 -1.80 -16.04 5.83
N TRP A 14 -0.57 -15.53 5.97
CA TRP A 14 0.64 -15.99 5.29
C TRP A 14 1.86 -15.83 6.21
N GLU A 15 2.86 -16.65 5.98
CA GLU A 15 4.15 -16.53 6.64
C GLU A 15 5.24 -16.04 5.67
N ALA A 16 6.25 -15.36 6.19
CA ALA A 16 7.42 -14.97 5.40
C ALA A 16 8.11 -16.23 4.84
N GLY A 17 8.47 -16.20 3.56
CA GLY A 17 9.03 -17.36 2.85
C GLY A 17 8.01 -18.22 2.12
N ASP A 18 6.71 -18.11 2.43
CA ASP A 18 5.67 -18.80 1.66
C ASP A 18 5.69 -18.38 0.18
N ALA A 19 5.27 -19.29 -0.70
CA ALA A 19 5.12 -18.97 -2.12
C ALA A 19 4.03 -17.91 -2.31
N ALA A 20 4.38 -16.79 -2.95
CA ALA A 20 3.46 -15.70 -3.23
C ALA A 20 2.59 -16.03 -4.47
N ARG A 21 1.49 -16.76 -4.27
CA ARG A 21 0.60 -17.22 -5.34
C ARG A 21 -0.74 -16.48 -5.38
N ASN A 22 -1.10 -15.81 -4.30
CA ASN A 22 -2.42 -15.21 -4.12
C ASN A 22 -2.31 -13.74 -3.77
N LEU A 23 -3.34 -13.00 -4.18
CA LEU A 23 -3.68 -11.67 -3.68
C LEU A 23 -4.77 -11.82 -2.62
N ALA A 24 -4.90 -10.85 -1.73
CA ALA A 24 -6.03 -10.81 -0.82
C ALA A 24 -6.57 -9.38 -0.66
N VAL A 25 -7.86 -9.28 -0.37
CA VAL A 25 -8.54 -8.05 0.03
C VAL A 25 -9.04 -8.22 1.45
N LEU A 26 -8.68 -7.31 2.34
CA LEU A 26 -9.23 -7.30 3.68
C LEU A 26 -10.65 -6.71 3.63
N GLU A 27 -11.64 -7.52 4.01
CA GLU A 27 -13.06 -7.13 4.02
C GLU A 27 -13.48 -6.52 5.36
N LYS A 28 -12.99 -7.13 6.46
CA LYS A 28 -13.32 -6.75 7.83
C LYS A 28 -12.15 -7.04 8.75
N GLY A 29 -12.00 -6.26 9.81
CA GLY A 29 -10.98 -6.45 10.82
C GLY A 29 -9.68 -5.72 10.50
N ARG A 30 -8.57 -6.17 11.09
CA ARG A 30 -7.23 -5.62 10.90
C ARG A 30 -6.20 -6.72 10.79
N LEU A 31 -5.25 -6.53 9.87
CA LEU A 31 -4.10 -7.42 9.72
C LEU A 31 -2.81 -6.66 10.06
N GLY A 32 -1.91 -7.35 10.73
CA GLY A 32 -0.55 -6.87 10.98
C GLY A 32 0.44 -7.49 10.00
N VAL A 33 1.32 -6.66 9.44
CA VAL A 33 2.47 -7.13 8.64
C VAL A 33 3.67 -7.21 9.56
N ARG A 34 4.31 -8.37 9.64
CA ARG A 34 5.47 -8.62 10.51
C ARG A 34 6.71 -9.01 9.72
N SER A 35 7.86 -8.47 10.15
CA SER A 35 9.19 -8.92 9.76
C SER A 35 9.86 -9.51 10.99
N GLY A 36 9.94 -10.85 11.07
CA GLY A 36 10.22 -11.55 12.30
C GLY A 36 9.16 -11.23 13.35
N GLU A 37 9.57 -10.85 14.55
CA GLU A 37 8.66 -10.46 15.64
C GLU A 37 8.15 -9.01 15.54
N LYS A 38 8.80 -8.19 14.71
CA LYS A 38 8.50 -6.76 14.61
C LYS A 38 7.28 -6.51 13.74
N LEU A 39 6.28 -5.78 14.27
CA LEU A 39 5.17 -5.26 13.49
C LEU A 39 5.65 -4.06 12.66
N ILE A 40 5.60 -4.18 11.33
CA ILE A 40 6.08 -3.15 10.38
C ILE A 40 4.96 -2.44 9.63
N GLY A 41 3.72 -2.95 9.70
CA GLY A 41 2.57 -2.34 9.05
C GLY A 41 1.25 -2.87 9.56
N ILE A 42 0.19 -2.12 9.33
CA ILE A 42 -1.20 -2.51 9.60
C ILE A 42 -2.00 -2.33 8.31
N ILE A 43 -2.78 -3.36 7.98
CA ILE A 43 -3.72 -3.38 6.86
C ILE A 43 -5.12 -3.16 7.43
N THR A 44 -5.86 -2.24 6.83
CA THR A 44 -7.24 -1.92 7.16
C THR A 44 -8.19 -2.37 6.04
N PRO A 45 -9.52 -2.44 6.28
CA PRO A 45 -10.48 -2.87 5.27
C PRO A 45 -10.38 -2.11 3.95
N ARG A 46 -10.69 -2.80 2.85
CA ARG A 46 -10.58 -2.37 1.45
C ARG A 46 -9.15 -2.22 0.91
N MET A 47 -8.13 -2.57 1.69
CA MET A 47 -6.77 -2.65 1.16
C MET A 47 -6.50 -4.00 0.52
N VAL A 48 -5.74 -3.97 -0.59
CA VAL A 48 -5.17 -5.16 -1.22
C VAL A 48 -3.83 -5.46 -0.58
N LEU A 49 -3.52 -6.74 -0.43
CA LEU A 49 -2.24 -7.23 0.05
C LEU A 49 -1.76 -8.40 -0.80
N GLY A 50 -0.45 -8.62 -0.79
CA GLY A 50 0.18 -9.72 -1.52
C GLY A 50 0.33 -9.46 -3.01
N GLU A 51 0.31 -8.21 -3.42
CA GLU A 51 0.47 -7.73 -4.80
C GLU A 51 1.78 -8.19 -5.44
N SER A 52 2.82 -8.50 -4.66
CA SER A 52 4.06 -9.11 -5.14
C SER A 52 3.83 -10.44 -5.90
N ALA A 53 2.71 -11.13 -5.63
CA ALA A 53 2.34 -12.33 -6.38
C ALA A 53 2.13 -12.05 -7.90
N LEU A 54 1.82 -10.81 -8.27
CA LEU A 54 1.66 -10.42 -9.68
C LEU A 54 3.00 -10.34 -10.42
N LEU A 55 4.12 -10.13 -9.71
CA LEU A 55 5.45 -10.15 -10.29
C LEU A 55 5.83 -11.55 -10.79
N GLY A 56 5.28 -12.59 -10.19
CA GLY A 56 5.53 -13.99 -10.56
C GLY A 56 4.68 -14.51 -11.74
N LEU A 57 3.84 -13.69 -12.35
CA LEU A 57 3.00 -14.10 -13.47
C LEU A 57 3.79 -14.39 -14.76
N ASP A 58 5.04 -13.98 -14.83
CA ASP A 58 6.00 -14.33 -15.89
C ASP A 58 6.67 -15.71 -15.72
N GLY A 59 6.29 -16.46 -14.66
CA GLY A 59 6.84 -17.78 -14.33
C GLY A 59 7.93 -17.76 -13.27
N SER A 60 8.32 -16.59 -12.75
CA SER A 60 9.23 -16.49 -11.60
C SER A 60 8.53 -16.90 -10.32
N THR A 61 9.27 -17.55 -9.42
CA THR A 61 8.73 -17.89 -8.10
C THR A 61 8.98 -16.73 -7.14
N GLN A 62 7.93 -16.05 -6.75
CA GLN A 62 7.99 -15.02 -5.72
C GLN A 62 7.72 -15.64 -4.33
N GLN A 63 8.36 -15.12 -3.31
CA GLN A 63 8.12 -15.48 -1.91
C GLN A 63 7.54 -14.29 -1.14
N ARG A 64 6.78 -14.59 -0.08
CA ARG A 64 6.33 -13.58 0.86
C ARG A 64 7.50 -12.97 1.61
N THR A 65 7.64 -11.67 1.54
CA THR A 65 8.72 -10.92 2.21
C THR A 65 8.42 -10.67 3.69
N ALA A 66 7.16 -10.83 4.09
CA ALA A 66 6.70 -10.60 5.46
C ALA A 66 5.55 -11.56 5.81
N SER A 67 5.38 -11.82 7.09
CA SER A 67 4.22 -12.53 7.62
C SER A 67 3.03 -11.58 7.79
N VAL A 68 1.82 -12.10 7.57
CA VAL A 68 0.57 -11.36 7.76
C VAL A 68 -0.28 -12.09 8.79
N VAL A 69 -0.65 -11.41 9.88
CA VAL A 69 -1.33 -11.97 11.04
C VAL A 69 -2.60 -11.16 11.36
N ALA A 70 -3.66 -11.83 11.78
CA ALA A 70 -4.87 -11.14 12.26
C ALA A 70 -4.61 -10.47 13.61
N LEU A 71 -5.01 -9.21 13.75
CA LEU A 71 -4.84 -8.43 14.98
C LEU A 71 -6.07 -8.47 15.88
N GLU A 72 -7.20 -8.96 15.35
CA GLU A 72 -8.47 -9.09 16.07
C GLU A 72 -9.24 -10.31 15.54
N ASP A 73 -10.20 -10.78 16.34
CA ASP A 73 -11.09 -11.87 15.96
C ASP A 73 -12.04 -11.45 14.82
N ASP A 74 -12.64 -12.43 14.16
CA ASP A 74 -13.57 -12.24 13.03
C ASP A 74 -12.98 -11.41 11.88
N THR A 75 -11.66 -11.43 11.71
CA THR A 75 -10.99 -10.81 10.57
C THR A 75 -11.32 -11.58 9.30
N LEU A 76 -11.99 -10.92 8.33
CA LEU A 76 -12.47 -11.53 7.10
C LEU A 76 -11.63 -11.07 5.90
N VAL A 77 -11.10 -12.04 5.16
CA VAL A 77 -10.24 -11.82 4.00
C VAL A 77 -10.82 -12.56 2.79
N SER A 78 -10.85 -11.89 1.64
CA SER A 78 -11.11 -12.50 0.34
C SER A 78 -9.79 -12.74 -0.39
N GLU A 79 -9.44 -14.00 -0.62
CA GLU A 79 -8.21 -14.42 -1.30
C GLU A 79 -8.49 -14.79 -2.75
N TYR A 80 -7.58 -14.39 -3.64
CA TYR A 80 -7.67 -14.59 -5.09
C TYR A 80 -6.36 -15.14 -5.63
N PRO A 81 -6.35 -16.26 -6.37
CA PRO A 81 -5.14 -16.71 -7.07
C PRO A 81 -4.66 -15.64 -8.05
N ALA A 82 -3.38 -15.29 -8.00
CA ALA A 82 -2.80 -14.31 -8.92
C ALA A 82 -2.95 -14.73 -10.39
N SER A 83 -2.88 -16.05 -10.67
CA SER A 83 -3.09 -16.59 -12.01
C SER A 83 -4.49 -16.33 -12.59
N MET A 84 -5.50 -16.17 -11.74
CA MET A 84 -6.86 -15.85 -12.16
C MET A 84 -7.09 -14.33 -12.32
N PHE A 85 -6.20 -13.52 -11.80
CA PHE A 85 -6.36 -12.07 -11.79
C PHE A 85 -6.41 -11.52 -13.22
N ARG A 86 -5.49 -11.97 -14.09
CA ARG A 86 -5.49 -11.60 -15.50
C ARG A 86 -6.82 -11.91 -16.19
N GLN A 87 -7.32 -13.14 -16.04
CA GLN A 87 -8.59 -13.54 -16.65
C GLN A 87 -9.77 -12.66 -16.18
N THR A 88 -9.79 -12.34 -14.89
CA THR A 88 -10.82 -11.47 -14.30
C THR A 88 -10.72 -10.05 -14.84
N PHE A 89 -9.50 -9.55 -15.01
CA PHE A 89 -9.22 -8.23 -15.55
C PHE A 89 -9.63 -8.15 -17.04
N ASP A 90 -9.22 -9.13 -17.85
CA ASP A 90 -9.55 -9.22 -19.29
C ASP A 90 -11.08 -9.39 -19.51
N ALA A 91 -11.81 -9.95 -18.53
CA ALA A 91 -13.26 -10.05 -18.54
C ALA A 91 -13.98 -8.73 -18.17
N GLY A 92 -13.25 -7.64 -18.01
CA GLY A 92 -13.78 -6.31 -17.73
C GLY A 92 -13.94 -5.96 -16.24
N ASN A 93 -13.53 -6.83 -15.32
CA ASN A 93 -13.53 -6.52 -13.88
C ASN A 93 -12.20 -5.87 -13.46
N HIS A 94 -12.09 -4.58 -13.72
CA HIS A 94 -10.87 -3.80 -13.47
C HIS A 94 -10.74 -3.28 -12.02
N GLY A 95 -11.81 -3.39 -11.21
CA GLY A 95 -11.89 -2.74 -9.90
C GLY A 95 -10.75 -3.10 -8.94
N VAL A 96 -10.40 -4.39 -8.85
CA VAL A 96 -9.27 -4.83 -7.99
C VAL A 96 -7.93 -4.33 -8.55
N GLY A 97 -7.76 -4.31 -9.87
CA GLY A 97 -6.57 -3.75 -10.53
C GLY A 97 -6.38 -2.28 -10.20
N HIS A 98 -7.43 -1.48 -10.36
CA HIS A 98 -7.39 -0.07 -10.00
C HIS A 98 -7.08 0.13 -8.51
N LEU A 99 -7.66 -0.68 -7.62
CA LEU A 99 -7.38 -0.63 -6.19
C LEU A 99 -5.91 -0.92 -5.88
N ILE A 100 -5.29 -1.89 -6.55
CA ILE A 100 -3.85 -2.19 -6.42
C ILE A 100 -3.02 -0.96 -6.83
N LEU A 101 -3.26 -0.42 -8.02
CA LEU A 101 -2.51 0.73 -8.53
C LEU A 101 -2.66 1.94 -7.60
N MET A 102 -3.88 2.25 -7.16
CA MET A 102 -4.14 3.33 -6.22
C MET A 102 -3.46 3.13 -4.87
N THR A 103 -3.39 1.89 -4.38
CA THR A 103 -2.67 1.56 -3.14
C THR A 103 -1.17 1.85 -3.27
N LEU A 104 -0.54 1.45 -4.38
CA LEU A 104 0.88 1.71 -4.64
C LEU A 104 1.17 3.22 -4.73
N ILE A 105 0.34 3.96 -5.47
CA ILE A 105 0.43 5.43 -5.58
C ILE A 105 0.34 6.07 -4.19
N GLY A 106 -0.67 5.70 -3.41
CA GLY A 106 -0.88 6.26 -2.08
C GLY A 106 0.29 5.99 -1.13
N GLN A 107 0.87 4.78 -1.18
CA GLN A 107 2.04 4.43 -0.38
C GLN A 107 3.27 5.26 -0.77
N ALA A 108 3.58 5.38 -2.06
CA ALA A 108 4.69 6.19 -2.56
C ALA A 108 4.52 7.68 -2.21
N CYS A 109 3.34 8.25 -2.44
CA CYS A 109 3.01 9.62 -2.06
C CYS A 109 3.24 9.87 -0.57
N ARG A 110 2.72 9.00 0.28
CA ARG A 110 2.91 9.12 1.73
C ARG A 110 4.39 9.13 2.12
N ASN A 111 5.18 8.21 1.57
CA ASN A 111 6.60 8.13 1.87
C ASN A 111 7.33 9.41 1.47
N TYR A 112 7.10 9.91 0.25
CA TYR A 112 7.72 11.16 -0.21
C TYR A 112 7.34 12.36 0.64
N LEU A 113 6.07 12.47 1.04
CA LEU A 113 5.63 13.58 1.87
C LEU A 113 6.20 13.53 3.30
N LEU A 114 6.37 12.33 3.87
CA LEU A 114 7.05 12.15 5.14
C LEU A 114 8.52 12.59 5.04
N ILE A 115 9.20 12.24 3.93
CA ILE A 115 10.57 12.66 3.67
C ILE A 115 10.65 14.19 3.54
N VAL A 116 9.74 14.82 2.79
CA VAL A 116 9.65 16.28 2.65
C VAL A 116 9.42 16.94 4.01
N ALA A 117 8.48 16.41 4.81
CA ALA A 117 8.17 16.97 6.14
C ALA A 117 9.36 16.88 7.10
N ALA A 118 10.18 15.82 6.99
CA ALA A 118 11.38 15.63 7.80
C ALA A 118 12.55 16.55 7.36
N HIS A 119 12.64 16.91 6.08
CA HIS A 119 13.73 17.70 5.51
C HIS A 119 13.34 19.16 5.22
N LYS A 120 12.64 19.82 6.15
CA LYS A 120 12.13 21.18 6.01
C LYS A 120 13.16 22.21 5.48
N GLU A 121 14.42 22.05 5.83
CA GLU A 121 15.48 23.02 5.52
C GLU A 121 16.22 22.75 4.20
N ARG A 122 15.90 21.64 3.51
CA ARG A 122 16.51 21.28 2.23
C ARG A 122 15.55 21.55 1.08
N ALA A 123 15.46 22.80 0.66
CA ALA A 123 14.54 23.26 -0.39
C ALA A 123 14.62 22.42 -1.68
N ALA A 124 15.80 22.03 -2.13
CA ALA A 124 15.97 21.23 -3.34
C ALA A 124 15.32 19.85 -3.24
N VAL A 125 15.49 19.14 -2.11
CA VAL A 125 14.84 17.84 -1.86
C VAL A 125 13.32 17.98 -1.78
N SER A 126 12.86 19.01 -1.08
CA SER A 126 11.43 19.32 -0.97
C SER A 126 10.80 19.57 -2.33
N THR A 127 11.44 20.37 -3.20
CA THR A 127 10.94 20.70 -4.54
C THR A 127 10.88 19.45 -5.43
N LEU A 128 11.92 18.63 -5.43
CA LEU A 128 11.98 17.40 -6.23
C LEU A 128 10.85 16.44 -5.82
N LEU A 129 10.78 16.09 -4.55
CA LEU A 129 9.80 15.11 -4.06
C LEU A 129 8.35 15.61 -4.14
N THR A 130 8.12 16.91 -4.01
CA THR A 130 6.80 17.50 -4.26
C THR A 130 6.41 17.37 -5.73
N GLY A 131 7.38 17.49 -6.65
CA GLY A 131 7.18 17.21 -8.08
C GLY A 131 6.75 15.76 -8.32
N GLU A 132 7.43 14.79 -7.71
CA GLU A 132 7.08 13.38 -7.78
C GLU A 132 5.67 13.10 -7.26
N VAL A 133 5.29 13.68 -6.11
CA VAL A 133 3.93 13.53 -5.56
C VAL A 133 2.87 14.08 -6.52
N ARG A 134 3.16 15.20 -7.19
CA ARG A 134 2.24 15.77 -8.19
C ARG A 134 2.09 14.84 -9.39
N ALA A 135 3.20 14.33 -9.93
CA ALA A 135 3.17 13.38 -11.04
C ALA A 135 2.39 12.10 -10.68
N LEU A 136 2.54 11.59 -9.46
CA LEU A 136 1.75 10.47 -8.96
C LEU A 136 0.25 10.80 -8.84
N GLY A 137 -0.10 12.03 -8.46
CA GLY A 137 -1.48 12.51 -8.47
C GLY A 137 -2.08 12.54 -9.86
N GLU A 138 -1.34 12.95 -10.88
CA GLU A 138 -1.74 12.90 -12.29
C GLU A 138 -1.92 11.44 -12.75
N THR A 139 -0.96 10.56 -12.45
CA THR A 139 -1.06 9.12 -12.73
C THR A 139 -2.28 8.50 -12.06
N ALA A 140 -2.65 8.91 -10.86
CA ALA A 140 -3.85 8.41 -10.16
C ALA A 140 -5.16 8.70 -10.91
N ILE A 141 -5.21 9.76 -11.70
CA ILE A 141 -6.35 10.05 -12.58
C ILE A 141 -6.35 9.10 -13.77
N GLU A 142 -5.20 8.90 -14.39
CA GLU A 142 -5.03 8.09 -15.61
C GLU A 142 -5.29 6.60 -15.36
N VAL A 143 -4.92 6.06 -14.18
CA VAL A 143 -5.11 4.64 -13.87
C VAL A 143 -6.56 4.18 -13.92
N ARG A 144 -7.54 5.09 -13.81
CA ARG A 144 -8.97 4.77 -13.93
C ARG A 144 -9.36 4.33 -15.35
N ASP A 145 -8.63 4.80 -16.35
CA ASP A 145 -8.89 4.50 -17.75
C ASP A 145 -8.15 3.27 -18.24
N ILE A 146 -7.30 2.66 -17.40
CA ILE A 146 -6.59 1.43 -17.73
C ILE A 146 -7.58 0.27 -17.82
N LYS A 147 -7.70 -0.28 -19.04
CA LYS A 147 -8.61 -1.41 -19.38
C LYS A 147 -7.87 -2.57 -20.04
N SER A 148 -6.65 -2.34 -20.55
CA SER A 148 -5.84 -3.41 -21.13
C SER A 148 -4.95 -4.04 -20.05
N TRP A 149 -4.70 -5.35 -20.16
CA TRP A 149 -3.79 -6.06 -19.27
C TRP A 149 -2.36 -5.55 -19.38
N ASP A 150 -1.91 -5.23 -20.57
CA ASP A 150 -0.53 -4.81 -20.81
C ASP A 150 -0.26 -3.44 -20.20
N ASP A 151 -1.20 -2.48 -20.34
CA ASP A 151 -1.12 -1.16 -19.68
C ASP A 151 -1.16 -1.31 -18.16
N PHE A 152 -2.04 -2.19 -17.64
CA PHE A 152 -2.08 -2.49 -16.21
C PHE A 152 -0.73 -3.02 -15.71
N LEU A 153 -0.18 -4.05 -16.38
CA LEU A 153 1.05 -4.71 -15.93
C LEU A 153 2.26 -3.77 -16.01
N TRP A 154 2.32 -2.94 -17.06
CA TRP A 154 3.36 -1.92 -17.20
C TRP A 154 3.28 -0.88 -16.07
N THR A 155 2.10 -0.31 -15.85
CA THR A 155 1.85 0.68 -14.79
C THR A 155 2.09 0.07 -13.40
N PHE A 156 1.65 -1.17 -13.18
CA PHE A 156 1.86 -1.89 -11.94
C PHE A 156 3.35 -2.04 -11.63
N ARG A 157 4.17 -2.51 -12.58
CA ARG A 157 5.61 -2.68 -12.39
C ARG A 157 6.28 -1.35 -12.06
N TYR A 158 5.98 -0.32 -12.84
CA TYR A 158 6.50 1.02 -12.59
C TYR A 158 6.17 1.53 -11.19
N LEU A 159 4.91 1.45 -10.78
CA LEU A 159 4.47 1.91 -9.46
C LEU A 159 5.01 1.03 -8.32
N TYR A 160 5.16 -0.26 -8.56
CA TYR A 160 5.74 -1.20 -7.59
C TYR A 160 7.20 -0.83 -7.29
N ASP A 161 8.01 -0.64 -8.33
CA ASP A 161 9.41 -0.23 -8.20
C ASP A 161 9.53 1.14 -7.52
N LEU A 162 8.66 2.07 -7.88
CA LEU A 162 8.63 3.40 -7.29
C LEU A 162 8.27 3.36 -5.79
N ARG A 163 7.30 2.54 -5.40
CA ARG A 163 6.93 2.31 -4.01
C ARG A 163 8.12 1.71 -3.23
N ASP A 164 8.76 0.67 -3.77
CA ASP A 164 9.91 0.03 -3.12
C ASP A 164 11.08 1.01 -2.94
N HIS A 165 11.34 1.85 -3.95
CA HIS A 165 12.32 2.92 -3.84
C HIS A 165 11.98 3.93 -2.74
N SER A 166 10.73 4.37 -2.69
CA SER A 166 10.24 5.31 -1.67
C SER A 166 10.27 4.71 -0.25
N ASP A 167 9.99 3.42 -0.11
CA ASP A 167 10.08 2.68 1.15
C ASP A 167 11.54 2.59 1.63
N ALA A 168 12.49 2.32 0.72
CA ALA A 168 13.92 2.30 1.04
C ALA A 168 14.42 3.69 1.51
N MET A 169 14.03 4.76 0.81
CA MET A 169 14.34 6.13 1.22
C MET A 169 13.77 6.46 2.59
N ARG A 170 12.51 6.10 2.85
CA ARG A 170 11.87 6.29 4.15
C ARG A 170 12.57 5.50 5.25
N ALA A 171 12.94 4.24 5.02
CA ALA A 171 13.62 3.41 5.99
C ALA A 171 14.95 4.02 6.43
N GLN A 172 15.73 4.57 5.51
CA GLN A 172 16.97 5.30 5.84
C GLN A 172 16.70 6.53 6.72
N LEU A 173 15.59 7.21 6.50
CA LEU A 173 15.21 8.38 7.30
C LEU A 173 14.74 8.02 8.70
N VAL A 174 13.92 6.97 8.82
CA VAL A 174 13.37 6.49 10.11
C VAL A 174 14.45 5.95 11.04
N MET A 175 15.61 5.50 10.51
CA MET A 175 16.79 5.21 11.34
C MET A 175 17.34 6.45 12.07
N HIS A 176 17.00 7.66 11.60
CA HIS A 176 17.48 8.92 12.16
C HIS A 176 16.38 9.82 12.75
N LEU A 177 15.12 9.59 12.40
CA LEU A 177 13.98 10.43 12.78
C LEU A 177 12.76 9.54 13.01
N SER A 178 12.24 9.49 14.25
CA SER A 178 10.90 8.93 14.48
C SER A 178 9.88 9.86 13.82
N PRO A 179 9.09 9.40 12.82
CA PRO A 179 8.00 10.22 12.29
C PRO A 179 6.98 10.44 13.41
N ASP A 180 6.90 11.66 13.88
CA ASP A 180 5.88 12.07 14.86
C ASP A 180 4.51 12.28 14.17
N SER A 181 3.46 12.33 14.95
CA SER A 181 2.11 12.60 14.47
C SER A 181 1.97 13.96 13.76
N ALA A 182 2.85 14.94 14.08
CA ALA A 182 2.87 16.25 13.45
C ALA A 182 3.42 16.18 12.00
N SER A 183 4.41 15.34 11.75
CA SER A 183 4.94 15.12 10.39
C SER A 183 3.90 14.46 9.49
N LEU A 184 3.15 13.48 10.02
CA LEU A 184 2.08 12.83 9.27
C LEU A 184 0.91 13.78 8.99
N LYS A 185 0.49 14.58 9.97
CA LYS A 185 -0.55 15.61 9.79
C LYS A 185 -0.15 16.59 8.69
N ARG A 186 1.09 17.05 8.71
CA ARG A 186 1.63 17.97 7.69
C ARG A 186 1.69 17.31 6.32
N ALA A 187 2.12 16.05 6.20
CA ALA A 187 2.09 15.31 4.96
C ALA A 187 0.65 15.21 4.42
N SER A 188 -0.32 14.96 5.29
CA SER A 188 -1.75 14.92 4.93
C SER A 188 -2.28 16.26 4.40
N GLU A 189 -1.86 17.36 5.01
CA GLU A 189 -2.23 18.72 4.56
C GLU A 189 -1.60 19.01 3.19
N MET A 190 -0.33 18.69 3.00
CA MET A 190 0.35 18.84 1.71
C MET A 190 -0.30 18.02 0.60
N MET A 191 -0.70 16.78 0.87
CA MET A 191 -1.40 15.94 -0.11
C MET A 191 -2.74 16.55 -0.52
N ARG A 192 -3.51 17.06 0.44
CA ARG A 192 -4.79 17.73 0.17
C ARG A 192 -4.63 18.94 -0.74
N ASP A 193 -3.54 19.69 -0.59
CA ASP A 193 -3.26 20.89 -1.41
C ASP A 193 -2.78 20.53 -2.82
N LEU A 194 -2.10 19.38 -2.97
CA LEU A 194 -1.55 18.93 -4.26
C LEU A 194 -2.60 18.20 -5.11
N VAL A 195 -3.54 17.51 -4.49
CA VAL A 195 -4.54 16.70 -5.18
C VAL A 195 -5.88 17.43 -5.15
N LYS A 196 -6.14 18.25 -6.16
CA LYS A 196 -7.41 19.00 -6.29
C LYS A 196 -8.56 18.27 -6.98
N GLY A 197 -8.40 16.99 -7.33
CA GLY A 197 -9.46 16.16 -7.91
C GLY A 197 -10.31 15.50 -6.84
N GLN A 198 -11.64 15.73 -6.83
CA GLN A 198 -12.54 15.30 -5.73
C GLN A 198 -12.44 13.81 -5.38
N ASP A 199 -12.34 12.91 -6.35
CA ASP A 199 -12.36 11.47 -6.08
C ASP A 199 -10.99 10.91 -5.67
N VAL A 200 -9.91 11.45 -6.20
CA VAL A 200 -8.56 11.07 -5.78
C VAL A 200 -8.29 11.62 -4.39
N ALA A 201 -8.79 12.82 -4.08
CA ALA A 201 -8.72 13.39 -2.74
C ALA A 201 -9.45 12.52 -1.72
N SER A 202 -10.66 12.04 -2.02
CA SER A 202 -11.41 11.14 -1.13
C SER A 202 -10.67 9.83 -0.86
N TYR A 203 -10.11 9.20 -1.89
CA TYR A 203 -9.32 7.98 -1.71
C TYR A 203 -8.07 8.23 -0.86
N LEU A 204 -7.36 9.32 -1.13
CA LEU A 204 -6.16 9.69 -0.38
C LEU A 204 -6.51 10.11 1.05
N GLU A 205 -7.65 10.74 1.30
CA GLU A 205 -8.14 11.03 2.65
C GLU A 205 -8.49 9.76 3.43
N GLU A 206 -9.15 8.78 2.79
CA GLU A 206 -9.41 7.47 3.38
C GLU A 206 -8.11 6.73 3.70
N PHE A 207 -7.14 6.75 2.76
CA PHE A 207 -5.82 6.15 2.95
C PHE A 207 -5.06 6.81 4.11
N ILE A 208 -5.07 8.14 4.19
CA ILE A 208 -4.43 8.91 5.27
C ILE A 208 -5.14 8.65 6.61
N ALA A 209 -6.47 8.55 6.63
CA ALA A 209 -7.22 8.22 7.83
C ALA A 209 -6.85 6.81 8.35
N ALA A 210 -6.74 5.83 7.44
CA ALA A 210 -6.29 4.48 7.77
C ALA A 210 -4.85 4.47 8.31
N GLU A 211 -3.95 5.28 7.76
CA GLU A 211 -2.57 5.40 8.25
C GLU A 211 -2.48 6.06 9.64
N ARG A 212 -3.34 7.04 9.92
CA ARG A 212 -3.43 7.66 11.27
C ARG A 212 -3.91 6.67 12.34
N GLU A 213 -4.84 5.78 11.99
CA GLU A 213 -5.25 4.72 12.90
C GLU A 213 -4.11 3.74 13.19
N LYS A 214 -3.28 3.43 12.18
CA LYS A 214 -2.09 2.60 12.37
C LYS A 214 -1.12 3.23 13.36
N GLU A 215 -0.85 4.54 13.26
CA GLU A 215 0.07 5.23 14.18
C GLU A 215 -0.42 5.18 15.63
N LYS A 216 -1.70 5.47 15.87
CA LYS A 216 -2.30 5.36 17.21
C LYS A 216 -2.11 3.95 17.79
N TRP A 217 -2.20 2.93 16.97
CA TRP A 217 -2.05 1.55 17.38
C TRP A 217 -0.60 1.21 17.74
N PHE A 218 0.39 1.77 17.02
CA PHE A 218 1.81 1.62 17.36
C PHE A 218 2.17 2.36 18.66
N GLU A 219 1.61 3.55 18.90
CA GLU A 219 1.82 4.33 20.13
C GLU A 219 1.30 3.60 21.37
N VAL A 220 0.15 2.92 21.28
CA VAL A 220 -0.46 2.21 22.42
C VAL A 220 0.30 0.93 22.80
N ARG A 221 1.00 0.27 21.85
CA ARG A 221 1.73 -0.98 22.11
C ARG A 221 3.25 -0.82 22.25
N GLY A 222 3.79 0.35 21.99
CA GLY A 222 5.21 0.69 22.18
C GLY A 222 5.54 1.19 23.60
N ARG A 223 4.57 1.11 24.52
CA ARG A 223 4.73 1.34 25.96
C ARG A 223 4.53 -0.02 26.69
#